data_03d628371e1f0095f0d963c349c39ed9
#
_entry.id   03d628371e1f0095f0d963c349c39ed9
#
_cell.length_a   1.000
_cell.length_b   1.000
_cell.length_c   1.000
_cell.angle_alpha   90.00
_cell.angle_beta   90.00
_cell.angle_gamma   90.00
#
_symmetry.space_group_name_H-M   'P 1'
#
loop_
_entity.id
_entity.type
_entity.pdbx_description
1 polymer ?
#
loop_
_entity_poly.entity_id
_entity_poly.type
_entity_poly.pdbx_seq_one_letter_code
_entity_poly.pdbx_strand_id
1 'polypeptide(L)'
;DMDNIPFTPPSKKIKSDYMWRDIERRAKFYGFEAKVPAPYPLTQFDLANQIAILGMNEGWGVKYVVKTYQRWFQQGKEPAVEPNLTEILEELNLDTSKIMERAQDPKINHQYIKNTEHAYKKGVFGSPSFIYKGEVFWGDDRLEDCIKWSKLN
;
A
#
# COMPACT_ATOMS: atom_id res chain seq x y z
N ASP A 1 -6.38 12.39 -7.84
CA ASP A 1 -6.43 12.67 -9.29
C ASP A 1 -6.06 11.41 -10.07
N MET A 2 -7.09 10.70 -10.56
CA MET A 2 -6.95 9.42 -11.28
C MET A 2 -6.16 9.57 -12.60
N ASP A 3 -6.03 10.78 -13.13
CA ASP A 3 -5.33 11.05 -14.39
C ASP A 3 -3.81 10.85 -14.28
N ASN A 4 -3.28 10.79 -13.07
CA ASN A 4 -1.85 10.59 -12.82
C ASN A 4 -1.44 9.14 -12.51
N ILE A 5 -2.38 8.20 -12.52
CA ILE A 5 -2.04 6.79 -12.34
C ILE A 5 -1.16 6.32 -13.52
N PRO A 6 0.04 5.79 -13.27
CA PRO A 6 1.00 5.47 -14.33
C PRO A 6 0.57 4.31 -15.23
N PHE A 7 -0.47 3.57 -14.86
CA PHE A 7 -0.88 2.31 -15.51
C PHE A 7 -1.92 2.50 -16.63
N THR A 8 -2.58 3.64 -16.68
CA THR A 8 -3.60 3.97 -17.69
C THR A 8 -3.47 5.43 -18.10
N PRO A 9 -3.74 5.81 -19.33
CA PRO A 9 -4.19 5.07 -20.50
C PRO A 9 -3.03 4.38 -21.28
N PRO A 10 -3.30 3.66 -22.38
CA PRO A 10 -2.27 3.01 -23.21
C PRO A 10 -1.09 3.89 -23.64
N SER A 11 -1.29 5.20 -23.73
CA SER A 11 -0.23 6.18 -24.01
C SER A 11 0.88 6.22 -22.94
N LYS A 12 0.62 5.71 -21.72
CA LYS A 12 1.61 5.62 -20.65
C LYS A 12 2.30 4.24 -20.56
N LYS A 13 2.09 3.35 -21.54
CA LYS A 13 2.59 1.98 -21.52
C LYS A 13 4.11 1.91 -21.29
N ILE A 14 4.89 2.72 -21.96
CA ILE A 14 6.36 2.72 -21.81
C ILE A 14 6.76 3.02 -20.35
N LYS A 15 6.12 4.01 -19.72
CA LYS A 15 6.37 4.37 -18.33
C LYS A 15 5.90 3.28 -17.37
N SER A 16 4.78 2.66 -17.65
CA SER A 16 4.23 1.54 -16.88
C SER A 16 5.13 0.30 -16.97
N ASP A 17 5.60 -0.05 -18.17
CA ASP A 17 6.51 -1.19 -18.38
C ASP A 17 7.86 -0.97 -17.65
N TYR A 18 8.40 0.26 -17.72
CA TYR A 18 9.59 0.63 -16.96
C TYR A 18 9.37 0.46 -15.46
N MET A 19 8.24 0.97 -14.94
CA MET A 19 7.94 0.91 -13.52
C MET A 19 7.81 -0.54 -13.03
N TRP A 20 7.13 -1.44 -13.77
CA TRP A 20 7.07 -2.85 -13.40
C TRP A 20 8.44 -3.50 -13.41
N ARG A 21 9.27 -3.17 -14.41
CA ARG A 21 10.63 -3.68 -14.47
C ARG A 21 11.49 -3.17 -13.32
N ASP A 22 11.28 -1.92 -12.91
CA ASP A 22 12.02 -1.32 -11.79
C ASP A 22 11.60 -1.94 -10.45
N ILE A 23 10.29 -2.16 -10.24
CA ILE A 23 9.79 -2.91 -9.07
C ILE A 23 10.46 -4.29 -8.97
N GLU A 24 10.60 -5.01 -10.08
CA GLU A 24 11.26 -6.32 -10.10
C GLU A 24 12.74 -6.20 -9.70
N ARG A 25 13.47 -5.21 -10.21
CA ARG A 25 14.88 -4.96 -9.87
C ARG A 25 15.03 -4.63 -8.38
N ARG A 26 14.17 -3.73 -7.88
CA ARG A 26 14.18 -3.31 -6.47
C ARG A 26 13.85 -4.49 -5.55
N ALA A 27 12.86 -5.29 -5.89
CA ALA A 27 12.52 -6.50 -5.15
C ALA A 27 13.73 -7.45 -5.05
N LYS A 28 14.42 -7.73 -6.17
CA LYS A 28 15.63 -8.55 -6.19
C LYS A 28 16.76 -7.95 -5.34
N PHE A 29 16.91 -6.64 -5.37
CA PHE A 29 17.90 -5.93 -4.55
C PHE A 29 17.65 -6.15 -3.05
N TYR A 30 16.38 -6.22 -2.63
CA TYR A 30 15.99 -6.53 -1.24
C TYR A 30 15.83 -8.02 -0.93
N GLY A 31 16.17 -8.91 -1.86
CA GLY A 31 16.10 -10.36 -1.65
C GLY A 31 14.72 -10.97 -1.85
N PHE A 32 13.82 -10.29 -2.56
CA PHE A 32 12.48 -10.78 -2.89
C PHE A 32 12.35 -11.10 -4.37
N GLU A 33 11.47 -12.05 -4.69
CA GLU A 33 10.98 -12.26 -6.06
C GLU A 33 9.60 -11.61 -6.21
N ALA A 34 9.49 -10.65 -7.13
CA ALA A 34 8.21 -10.02 -7.45
C ALA A 34 7.59 -10.67 -8.68
N LYS A 35 6.32 -11.02 -8.59
CA LYS A 35 5.48 -11.46 -9.71
C LYS A 35 4.81 -10.23 -10.31
N VAL A 36 5.40 -9.67 -11.34
CA VAL A 36 4.94 -8.46 -12.00
C VAL A 36 4.59 -8.70 -13.47
N PRO A 37 3.64 -7.96 -14.06
CA PRO A 37 2.80 -6.97 -13.39
C PRO A 37 1.89 -7.60 -12.32
N ALA A 38 1.84 -6.98 -11.15
CA ALA A 38 0.91 -7.38 -10.11
C ALA A 38 -0.53 -6.93 -10.45
N PRO A 39 -1.58 -7.58 -9.90
CA PRO A 39 -2.96 -7.13 -10.09
C PRO A 39 -3.11 -5.64 -9.80
N TYR A 40 -3.56 -4.87 -10.80
CA TYR A 40 -3.83 -3.44 -10.70
C TYR A 40 -4.68 -2.96 -11.90
N PRO A 41 -5.66 -2.05 -11.74
CA PRO A 41 -6.13 -1.47 -10.47
C PRO A 41 -6.78 -2.51 -9.57
N LEU A 42 -6.82 -2.23 -8.26
CA LEU A 42 -7.44 -3.11 -7.28
C LEU A 42 -8.96 -2.88 -7.26
N THR A 43 -9.73 -3.98 -7.23
CA THR A 43 -11.21 -3.90 -7.16
C THR A 43 -11.71 -3.54 -5.76
N GLN A 44 -10.94 -3.90 -4.71
CA GLN A 44 -11.29 -3.68 -3.31
C GLN A 44 -10.28 -2.75 -2.60
N PHE A 45 -9.88 -1.68 -3.29
CA PHE A 45 -8.84 -0.76 -2.80
C PHE A 45 -9.21 -0.13 -1.44
N ASP A 46 -10.42 0.39 -1.32
CA ASP A 46 -10.88 1.05 -0.08
C ASP A 46 -10.97 0.06 1.07
N LEU A 47 -11.54 -1.13 0.84
CA LEU A 47 -11.66 -2.17 1.85
C LEU A 47 -10.29 -2.63 2.37
N ALA A 48 -9.32 -2.82 1.48
CA ALA A 48 -7.95 -3.19 1.87
C ALA A 48 -7.33 -2.16 2.84
N ASN A 49 -7.55 -0.87 2.57
CA ASN A 49 -7.06 0.23 3.40
C ASN A 49 -7.85 0.36 4.72
N GLN A 50 -9.17 0.18 4.70
CA GLN A 50 -10.01 0.19 5.89
C GLN A 50 -9.62 -0.93 6.87
N ILE A 51 -9.39 -2.15 6.36
CA ILE A 51 -8.89 -3.27 7.18
C ILE A 51 -7.51 -2.95 7.77
N ALA A 52 -6.61 -2.35 6.97
CA ALA A 52 -5.31 -1.92 7.47
C ALA A 52 -5.43 -0.88 8.60
N ILE A 53 -6.31 0.10 8.46
CA ILE A 53 -6.56 1.13 9.49
C ILE A 53 -7.12 0.49 10.77
N LEU A 54 -8.12 -0.39 10.64
CA LEU A 54 -8.65 -1.14 11.79
C LEU A 54 -7.53 -1.93 12.47
N GLY A 55 -6.72 -2.63 11.70
CA GLY A 55 -5.58 -3.39 12.22
C GLY A 55 -4.52 -2.53 12.91
N MET A 56 -4.23 -1.34 12.39
CA MET A 56 -3.29 -0.41 13.04
C MET A 56 -3.84 0.06 14.40
N ASN A 57 -5.15 0.33 14.49
CA ASN A 57 -5.81 0.71 15.74
C ASN A 57 -5.77 -0.42 16.78
N GLU A 58 -5.69 -1.69 16.36
CA GLU A 58 -5.77 -2.87 17.21
C GLU A 58 -4.42 -3.61 17.37
N GLY A 59 -3.36 -3.13 16.74
CA GLY A 59 -2.00 -3.64 16.90
C GLY A 59 -1.61 -4.82 16.01
N TRP A 60 -2.49 -5.29 15.11
CA TRP A 60 -2.19 -6.36 14.14
C TRP A 60 -1.97 -5.86 12.71
N GLY A 61 -2.20 -4.57 12.45
CA GLY A 61 -2.20 -3.98 11.10
C GLY A 61 -0.90 -4.13 10.34
N VAL A 62 0.26 -4.02 11.00
CA VAL A 62 1.57 -4.23 10.33
C VAL A 62 1.66 -5.65 9.77
N LYS A 63 1.23 -6.66 10.54
CA LYS A 63 1.24 -8.07 10.09
C LYS A 63 0.31 -8.27 8.89
N TYR A 64 -0.88 -7.65 8.91
CA TYR A 64 -1.83 -7.70 7.80
C TYR A 64 -1.23 -7.07 6.53
N VAL A 65 -0.67 -5.87 6.63
CA VAL A 65 -0.06 -5.16 5.49
C VAL A 65 1.08 -5.99 4.89
N VAL A 66 2.00 -6.49 5.71
CA VAL A 66 3.12 -7.31 5.24
C VAL A 66 2.62 -8.56 4.49
N LYS A 67 1.67 -9.31 5.07
CA LYS A 67 1.11 -10.50 4.42
C LYS A 67 0.37 -10.17 3.12
N THR A 68 -0.39 -9.07 3.12
CA THR A 68 -1.12 -8.59 1.94
C THR A 68 -0.15 -8.26 0.80
N TYR A 69 0.93 -7.51 1.07
CA TYR A 69 1.93 -7.20 0.06
C TYR A 69 2.70 -8.41 -0.42
N GLN A 70 3.06 -9.36 0.46
CA GLN A 70 3.68 -10.61 0.07
C GLN A 70 2.79 -11.40 -0.90
N ARG A 71 1.52 -11.56 -0.58
CA ARG A 71 0.58 -12.27 -1.45
C ARG A 71 0.31 -11.52 -2.75
N TRP A 72 0.23 -10.20 -2.69
CA TRP A 72 0.01 -9.38 -3.87
C TRP A 72 1.19 -9.45 -4.84
N PHE A 73 2.39 -9.08 -4.38
CA PHE A 73 3.56 -8.93 -5.25
C PHE A 73 4.35 -10.23 -5.49
N GLN A 74 4.28 -11.21 -4.60
CA GLN A 74 5.02 -12.48 -4.78
C GLN A 74 4.13 -13.61 -5.31
N GLN A 75 2.83 -13.56 -5.04
CA GLN A 75 1.90 -14.61 -5.47
C GLN A 75 0.91 -14.15 -6.55
N GLY A 76 0.79 -12.85 -6.79
CA GLY A 76 -0.16 -12.26 -7.73
C GLY A 76 -1.61 -12.35 -7.25
N LYS A 77 -1.84 -12.38 -5.93
CA LYS A 77 -3.16 -12.41 -5.32
C LYS A 77 -3.63 -11.01 -4.97
N GLU A 78 -4.79 -10.63 -5.46
CA GLU A 78 -5.33 -9.27 -5.24
C GLU A 78 -5.68 -9.03 -3.78
N PRO A 79 -5.29 -7.87 -3.19
CA PRO A 79 -5.67 -7.48 -1.84
C PRO A 79 -7.18 -7.39 -1.62
N ALA A 80 -7.62 -7.82 -0.43
CA ALA A 80 -9.02 -7.76 0.02
C ALA A 80 -10.06 -8.46 -0.88
N VAL A 81 -9.61 -9.36 -1.75
CA VAL A 81 -10.47 -10.22 -2.59
C VAL A 81 -10.44 -11.65 -2.04
N GLU A 82 -11.59 -12.32 -2.05
CA GLU A 82 -11.69 -13.72 -1.62
C GLU A 82 -11.08 -14.71 -2.65
N PRO A 83 -10.52 -15.84 -2.23
CA PRO A 83 -10.36 -16.30 -0.84
C PRO A 83 -9.12 -15.69 -0.13
N ASN A 84 -8.34 -14.85 -0.82
CA ASN A 84 -7.08 -14.31 -0.32
C ASN A 84 -7.25 -13.52 1.00
N LEU A 85 -8.34 -12.76 1.14
CA LEU A 85 -8.61 -12.00 2.35
C LEU A 85 -8.84 -12.93 3.56
N THR A 86 -9.74 -13.90 3.41
CA THR A 86 -10.02 -14.87 4.46
C THR A 86 -8.75 -15.62 4.88
N GLU A 87 -7.96 -16.12 3.93
CA GLU A 87 -6.70 -16.81 4.21
C GLU A 87 -5.71 -15.95 5.02
N ILE A 88 -5.61 -14.65 4.72
CA ILE A 88 -4.73 -13.72 5.47
C ILE A 88 -5.24 -13.54 6.91
N LEU A 89 -6.55 -13.32 7.08
CA LEU A 89 -7.13 -13.05 8.39
C LEU A 89 -7.09 -14.29 9.29
N GLU A 90 -7.35 -15.47 8.74
CA GLU A 90 -7.22 -16.75 9.46
C GLU A 90 -5.77 -17.01 9.92
N GLU A 91 -4.77 -16.75 9.07
CA GLU A 91 -3.36 -16.84 9.45
C GLU A 91 -2.98 -15.88 10.60
N LEU A 92 -3.74 -14.80 10.76
CA LEU A 92 -3.60 -13.87 11.87
C LEU A 92 -4.47 -14.24 13.08
N ASN A 93 -5.19 -15.35 13.02
CA ASN A 93 -6.17 -15.79 14.02
C ASN A 93 -7.31 -14.78 14.22
N LEU A 94 -7.78 -14.16 13.15
CA LEU A 94 -8.85 -13.18 13.13
C LEU A 94 -10.10 -13.77 12.47
N ASP A 95 -11.27 -13.42 13.01
CA ASP A 95 -12.56 -13.78 12.45
C ASP A 95 -12.90 -12.87 11.27
N THR A 96 -12.88 -13.42 10.05
CA THR A 96 -13.10 -12.68 8.81
C THR A 96 -14.40 -11.91 8.81
N SER A 97 -15.51 -12.52 9.23
CA SER A 97 -16.82 -11.87 9.22
C SER A 97 -16.87 -10.66 10.14
N LYS A 98 -16.30 -10.77 11.34
CA LYS A 98 -16.20 -9.65 12.29
C LYS A 98 -15.28 -8.54 11.81
N ILE A 99 -14.15 -8.90 11.20
CA ILE A 99 -13.22 -7.89 10.64
C ILE A 99 -13.88 -7.14 9.48
N MET A 100 -14.59 -7.85 8.60
CA MET A 100 -15.29 -7.24 7.47
C MET A 100 -16.38 -6.26 7.93
N GLU A 101 -17.21 -6.65 8.91
CA GLU A 101 -18.21 -5.77 9.49
C GLU A 101 -17.59 -4.51 10.10
N ARG A 102 -16.55 -4.68 10.91
CA ARG A 102 -15.90 -3.59 11.63
C ARG A 102 -15.07 -2.68 10.74
N ALA A 103 -14.46 -3.21 9.68
CA ALA A 103 -13.71 -2.40 8.69
C ALA A 103 -14.63 -1.44 7.93
N GLN A 104 -15.91 -1.78 7.78
CA GLN A 104 -16.92 -0.95 7.13
C GLN A 104 -17.63 0.02 8.09
N ASP A 105 -17.23 0.06 9.38
CA ASP A 105 -17.76 1.05 10.34
C ASP A 105 -17.51 2.47 9.83
N PRO A 106 -18.50 3.38 9.89
CA PRO A 106 -18.35 4.77 9.49
C PRO A 106 -17.16 5.49 10.12
N LYS A 107 -16.75 5.12 11.32
CA LYS A 107 -15.57 5.68 12.00
C LYS A 107 -14.27 5.31 11.28
N ILE A 108 -14.15 4.07 10.81
CA ILE A 108 -12.98 3.60 10.04
C ILE A 108 -12.93 4.31 8.69
N ASN A 109 -14.07 4.39 7.99
CA ASN A 109 -14.16 5.14 6.74
C ASN A 109 -13.79 6.62 6.92
N HIS A 110 -14.29 7.26 7.98
CA HIS A 110 -13.94 8.64 8.28
C HIS A 110 -12.44 8.81 8.57
N GLN A 111 -11.83 7.87 9.30
CA GLN A 111 -10.38 7.87 9.53
C GLN A 111 -9.59 7.70 8.23
N TYR A 112 -10.04 6.82 7.33
CA TYR A 112 -9.44 6.63 6.01
C TYR A 112 -9.44 7.93 5.20
N ILE A 113 -10.58 8.60 5.11
CA ILE A 113 -10.72 9.89 4.41
C ILE A 113 -9.79 10.93 5.05
N LYS A 114 -9.80 11.07 6.36
CA LYS A 114 -8.93 12.02 7.08
C LYS A 114 -7.44 11.74 6.86
N ASN A 115 -7.03 10.49 6.84
CA ASN A 115 -5.64 10.13 6.59
C ASN A 115 -5.22 10.55 5.17
N THR A 116 -6.08 10.34 4.19
CA THR A 116 -5.84 10.75 2.80
C THR A 116 -5.75 12.27 2.67
N GLU A 117 -6.69 13.01 3.27
CA GLU A 117 -6.65 14.47 3.31
C GLU A 117 -5.40 15.01 4.01
N HIS A 118 -4.99 14.36 5.10
CA HIS A 118 -3.79 14.74 5.83
C HIS A 118 -2.54 14.54 4.97
N ALA A 119 -2.41 13.41 4.30
CA ALA A 119 -1.32 13.15 3.37
C ALA A 119 -1.28 14.20 2.24
N TYR A 120 -2.42 14.50 1.64
CA TYR A 120 -2.55 15.52 0.61
C TYR A 120 -2.10 16.91 1.12
N LYS A 121 -2.58 17.34 2.29
CA LYS A 121 -2.19 18.61 2.92
C LYS A 121 -0.69 18.69 3.25
N LYS A 122 -0.03 17.56 3.42
CA LYS A 122 1.43 17.46 3.61
C LYS A 122 2.22 17.41 2.29
N GLY A 123 1.54 17.50 1.13
CA GLY A 123 2.18 17.48 -0.17
C GLY A 123 2.55 16.08 -0.67
N VAL A 124 2.01 15.02 -0.06
CA VAL A 124 2.19 13.65 -0.54
C VAL A 124 1.41 13.46 -1.83
N PHE A 125 2.09 13.02 -2.88
CA PHE A 125 1.52 12.77 -4.21
C PHE A 125 1.75 11.34 -4.72
N GLY A 126 2.43 10.51 -3.94
CA GLY A 126 2.71 9.12 -4.29
C GLY A 126 3.17 8.29 -3.10
N SER A 127 3.24 6.98 -3.28
CA SER A 127 3.62 6.00 -2.26
C SER A 127 4.80 5.15 -2.77
N PRO A 128 5.78 4.83 -1.90
CA PRO A 128 5.92 5.31 -0.53
C PRO A 128 6.39 6.78 -0.47
N SER A 129 5.99 7.50 0.57
CA SER A 129 6.50 8.83 0.88
C SER A 129 6.92 8.91 2.34
N PHE A 130 8.04 9.59 2.59
CA PHE A 130 8.56 9.87 3.93
C PHE A 130 8.53 11.37 4.14
N ILE A 131 8.24 11.82 5.37
CA ILE A 131 8.15 13.25 5.69
C ILE A 131 9.03 13.55 6.89
N TYR A 132 9.91 14.54 6.74
CA TYR A 132 10.68 15.09 7.84
C TYR A 132 10.60 16.62 7.84
N LYS A 133 10.17 17.23 8.94
CA LYS A 133 10.01 18.69 9.12
C LYS A 133 9.24 19.37 7.97
N GLY A 134 8.24 18.67 7.39
CA GLY A 134 7.39 19.20 6.32
C GLY A 134 7.92 18.97 4.90
N GLU A 135 9.14 18.43 4.73
CA GLU A 135 9.69 18.06 3.44
C GLU A 135 9.33 16.61 3.07
N VAL A 136 8.90 16.40 1.82
CA VAL A 136 8.47 15.10 1.29
C VAL A 136 9.62 14.45 0.52
N PHE A 137 9.89 13.19 0.85
CA PHE A 137 10.82 12.30 0.15
C PHE A 137 10.01 11.17 -0.47
N TRP A 138 9.84 11.18 -1.79
CA TRP A 138 9.01 10.22 -2.51
C TRP A 138 9.86 9.16 -3.21
N GLY A 139 9.59 7.91 -2.90
CA GLY A 139 10.21 6.72 -3.48
C GLY A 139 10.78 5.79 -2.41
N ASP A 140 10.84 4.50 -2.71
CA ASP A 140 11.44 3.50 -1.81
C ASP A 140 12.95 3.72 -1.63
N ASP A 141 13.60 4.33 -2.62
CA ASP A 141 15.01 4.71 -2.64
C ASP A 141 15.31 6.04 -1.91
N ARG A 142 14.29 6.70 -1.34
CA ARG A 142 14.43 7.99 -0.63
C ARG A 142 14.42 7.88 0.89
N LEU A 143 14.23 6.68 1.45
CA LEU A 143 14.23 6.50 2.91
C LEU A 143 15.57 6.88 3.53
N GLU A 144 16.68 6.39 2.96
CA GLU A 144 18.02 6.68 3.47
C GLU A 144 18.37 8.16 3.34
N ASP A 145 17.92 8.81 2.28
CA ASP A 145 18.12 10.26 2.09
C ASP A 145 17.34 11.04 3.15
N CYS A 146 16.09 10.67 3.42
CA CYS A 146 15.28 11.27 4.49
C CYS A 146 15.94 11.09 5.86
N ILE A 147 16.47 9.90 6.15
CA ILE A 147 17.18 9.62 7.41
C ILE A 147 18.47 10.43 7.50
N LYS A 148 19.26 10.53 6.43
CA LYS A 148 20.48 11.37 6.42
C LYS A 148 20.13 12.84 6.62
N TRP A 149 19.11 13.33 5.92
CA TRP A 149 18.65 14.72 6.05
C TRP A 149 18.18 15.04 7.47
N SER A 150 17.50 14.10 8.12
CA SER A 150 17.05 14.29 9.51
C SER A 150 18.18 14.43 10.53
N LYS A 151 19.39 13.95 10.20
CA LYS A 151 20.58 14.07 11.06
C LYS A 151 21.38 15.36 10.81
N LEU A 152 21.10 16.05 9.70
CA LEU A 152 21.75 17.31 9.34
C LEU A 152 20.97 18.53 9.83
N ASN A 153 19.70 18.36 10.13
CA ASN A 153 18.73 19.38 10.52
C ASN A 153 17.92 18.97 11.75
#